data_dd851b6e2c8ae07ee7429ead6c78551d
#
_entry.id   dd851b6e2c8ae07ee7429ead6c78551d
#
_cell.length_a   1.000
_cell.length_b   1.000
_cell.length_c   1.000
_cell.angle_alpha   90.00
_cell.angle_beta   90.00
_cell.angle_gamma   90.00
#
_symmetry.space_group_name_H-M   'P 1'
#
loop_
_entity.id
_entity.type
_entity.pdbx_description
1 polymer ?
#
loop_
_entity_poly.entity_id
_entity_poly.type
_entity_poly.pdbx_seq_one_letter_code
_entity_poly.pdbx_strand_id
1 'polypeptide(L)'
;MSPLKTRHLELTVLAVVMAFLLALTLAVSSLIWREHEDALRNSAAQSSRFVGGAVAALNRTLLGIDVLLASLEESLALSEQHLDTLDTAQASAMLRSIVGRNLMLRRLALLDAQSHVLAASSFSTIPALPDDFFTRVSAPQVFDLKISAPVRENSNDEHVLFLARQLKLADGTRVVALAEVLVMQLNTIMVQGADISGLEVTLERSNGQLLAGMPAQDKLLGTLLQHALPQGLLDTQSRPARLTGQPALVSTQSILY
;
A
#
# COMPACT_ATOMS: atom_id res chain seq x y z
N MET A 1 -48.90 30.70 -61.25
CA MET A 1 -48.63 30.05 -59.99
C MET A 1 -48.05 31.09 -59.02
N SER A 2 -48.73 31.38 -57.91
CA SER A 2 -48.38 32.53 -57.06
C SER A 2 -47.10 32.28 -56.28
N PRO A 3 -46.14 33.21 -56.26
CA PRO A 3 -44.83 33.09 -55.60
C PRO A 3 -44.91 32.91 -54.08
N LEU A 4 -46.07 33.13 -53.51
CA LEU A 4 -46.31 32.93 -52.05
C LEU A 4 -46.40 31.46 -51.64
N LYS A 5 -46.87 30.55 -52.48
CA LYS A 5 -46.99 29.11 -52.18
C LYS A 5 -45.65 28.39 -52.17
N THR A 6 -44.71 28.78 -53.03
CA THR A 6 -43.35 28.21 -53.07
C THR A 6 -42.52 28.60 -51.82
N ARG A 7 -42.63 29.83 -51.34
CA ARG A 7 -41.93 30.32 -50.13
C ARG A 7 -42.37 29.63 -48.83
N HIS A 8 -43.67 29.30 -48.70
CA HIS A 8 -44.19 28.53 -47.59
C HIS A 8 -43.69 27.07 -47.62
N LEU A 9 -43.59 26.48 -48.83
CA LEU A 9 -43.07 25.12 -48.98
C LEU A 9 -41.57 25.03 -48.60
N GLU A 10 -40.79 26.01 -49.05
CA GLU A 10 -39.36 26.10 -48.72
C GLU A 10 -39.12 26.28 -47.19
N LEU A 11 -39.91 27.14 -46.54
CA LEU A 11 -39.84 27.36 -45.09
C LEU A 11 -40.27 26.12 -44.31
N THR A 12 -41.26 25.36 -44.73
CA THR A 12 -41.67 24.13 -44.06
C THR A 12 -40.64 23.03 -44.23
N VAL A 13 -40.06 22.88 -45.42
CA VAL A 13 -38.97 21.92 -45.65
C VAL A 13 -37.74 22.26 -44.79
N LEU A 14 -37.35 23.53 -44.73
CA LEU A 14 -36.24 24.00 -43.90
C LEU A 14 -36.51 23.73 -42.41
N ALA A 15 -37.74 24.00 -41.93
CA ALA A 15 -38.12 23.75 -40.54
C ALA A 15 -38.09 22.27 -40.19
N VAL A 16 -38.54 21.38 -41.10
CA VAL A 16 -38.46 19.93 -40.89
C VAL A 16 -37.01 19.43 -40.84
N VAL A 17 -36.17 19.92 -41.78
CA VAL A 17 -34.74 19.57 -41.79
C VAL A 17 -34.04 20.05 -40.51
N MET A 18 -34.33 21.28 -40.07
CA MET A 18 -33.77 21.82 -38.84
C MET A 18 -34.26 21.04 -37.61
N ALA A 19 -35.53 20.67 -37.55
CA ALA A 19 -36.08 19.86 -36.47
C ALA A 19 -35.43 18.45 -36.42
N PHE A 20 -35.22 17.84 -37.59
CA PHE A 20 -34.55 16.55 -37.72
C PHE A 20 -33.08 16.63 -37.26
N LEU A 21 -32.34 17.65 -37.69
CA LEU A 21 -30.94 17.86 -37.23
C LEU A 21 -30.86 18.11 -35.73
N LEU A 22 -31.81 18.89 -35.19
CA LEU A 22 -31.86 19.11 -33.72
C LEU A 22 -32.15 17.80 -32.98
N ALA A 23 -33.09 17.00 -33.43
CA ALA A 23 -33.39 15.70 -32.83
C ALA A 23 -32.18 14.75 -32.90
N LEU A 24 -31.49 14.74 -34.04
CA LEU A 24 -30.28 13.92 -34.22
C LEU A 24 -29.16 14.35 -33.26
N THR A 25 -28.90 15.66 -33.15
CA THR A 25 -27.87 16.18 -32.22
C THR A 25 -28.20 15.88 -30.76
N LEU A 26 -29.45 16.00 -30.35
CA LEU A 26 -29.89 15.63 -29.00
C LEU A 26 -29.73 14.13 -28.74
N ALA A 27 -30.11 13.29 -29.71
CA ALA A 27 -29.94 11.83 -29.60
C ALA A 27 -28.45 11.44 -29.44
N VAL A 28 -27.59 11.98 -30.30
CA VAL A 28 -26.13 11.73 -30.22
C VAL A 28 -25.54 12.25 -28.90
N SER A 29 -25.91 13.47 -28.50
CA SER A 29 -25.47 14.02 -27.19
C SER A 29 -25.89 13.14 -26.02
N SER A 30 -27.16 12.66 -26.03
CA SER A 30 -27.65 11.81 -24.96
C SER A 30 -26.94 10.46 -24.93
N LEU A 31 -26.60 9.91 -26.09
CA LEU A 31 -25.86 8.66 -26.22
C LEU A 31 -24.42 8.82 -25.65
N ILE A 32 -23.72 9.86 -26.08
CA ILE A 32 -22.36 10.16 -25.61
C ILE A 32 -22.35 10.33 -24.06
N TRP A 33 -23.36 11.01 -23.53
CA TRP A 33 -23.43 11.25 -22.09
C TRP A 33 -23.67 9.95 -21.30
N ARG A 34 -24.53 9.07 -21.79
CA ARG A 34 -24.76 7.74 -21.20
C ARG A 34 -23.49 6.88 -21.25
N GLU A 35 -22.83 6.80 -22.39
CA GLU A 35 -21.57 6.08 -22.57
C GLU A 35 -20.49 6.58 -21.62
N HIS A 36 -20.39 7.90 -21.44
CA HIS A 36 -19.44 8.51 -20.52
C HIS A 36 -19.75 8.13 -19.05
N GLU A 37 -21.01 8.19 -18.66
CA GLU A 37 -21.43 7.83 -17.29
C GLU A 37 -21.22 6.35 -17.01
N ASP A 38 -21.54 5.48 -17.95
CA ASP A 38 -21.33 4.05 -17.84
C ASP A 38 -19.83 3.69 -17.79
N ALA A 39 -19.00 4.37 -18.59
CA ALA A 39 -17.53 4.22 -18.53
C ALA A 39 -16.97 4.62 -17.17
N LEU A 40 -17.42 5.74 -16.61
CA LEU A 40 -16.99 6.17 -15.25
C LEU A 40 -17.43 5.17 -14.17
N ARG A 41 -18.67 4.69 -14.21
CA ARG A 41 -19.18 3.68 -13.27
C ARG A 41 -18.38 2.38 -13.35
N ASN A 42 -18.09 1.91 -14.57
CA ASN A 42 -17.31 0.69 -14.79
C ASN A 42 -15.87 0.86 -14.28
N SER A 43 -15.25 2.00 -14.56
CA SER A 43 -13.91 2.31 -14.08
C SER A 43 -13.86 2.41 -12.54
N ALA A 44 -14.87 3.03 -11.93
CA ALA A 44 -14.99 3.10 -10.46
C ALA A 44 -15.14 1.70 -9.85
N ALA A 45 -15.99 0.85 -10.42
CA ALA A 45 -16.17 -0.52 -9.97
C ALA A 45 -14.90 -1.37 -10.15
N GLN A 46 -14.15 -1.16 -11.21
CA GLN A 46 -12.87 -1.83 -11.45
C GLN A 46 -11.81 -1.38 -10.44
N SER A 47 -11.66 -0.07 -10.21
CA SER A 47 -10.75 0.50 -9.22
C SER A 47 -11.06 -0.01 -7.81
N SER A 48 -12.34 -0.01 -7.42
CA SER A 48 -12.78 -0.51 -6.12
C SER A 48 -12.46 -2.00 -5.92
N ARG A 49 -12.71 -2.85 -6.92
CA ARG A 49 -12.37 -4.28 -6.85
C ARG A 49 -10.85 -4.49 -6.78
N PHE A 50 -10.10 -3.73 -7.54
CA PHE A 50 -8.64 -3.78 -7.52
C PHE A 50 -8.09 -3.43 -6.13
N VAL A 51 -8.54 -2.29 -5.54
CA VAL A 51 -8.12 -1.88 -4.20
C VAL A 51 -8.47 -2.95 -3.15
N GLY A 52 -9.67 -3.53 -3.23
CA GLY A 52 -10.06 -4.63 -2.33
C GLY A 52 -9.11 -5.84 -2.44
N GLY A 53 -8.72 -6.21 -3.65
CA GLY A 53 -7.73 -7.28 -3.90
C GLY A 53 -6.35 -6.94 -3.33
N ALA A 54 -5.85 -5.73 -3.59
CA ALA A 54 -4.56 -5.25 -3.09
C ALA A 54 -4.52 -5.21 -1.55
N VAL A 55 -5.58 -4.71 -0.92
CA VAL A 55 -5.72 -4.70 0.55
C VAL A 55 -5.74 -6.12 1.13
N ALA A 56 -6.46 -7.04 0.51
CA ALA A 56 -6.48 -8.44 0.95
C ALA A 56 -5.10 -9.09 0.86
N ALA A 57 -4.35 -8.81 -0.22
CA ALA A 57 -2.99 -9.31 -0.41
C ALA A 57 -2.01 -8.72 0.61
N LEU A 58 -2.06 -7.39 0.84
CA LEU A 58 -1.25 -6.71 1.85
C LEU A 58 -1.56 -7.22 3.25
N ASN A 59 -2.83 -7.29 3.65
CA ASN A 59 -3.22 -7.80 4.97
C ASN A 59 -2.73 -9.22 5.20
N ARG A 60 -2.83 -10.10 4.20
CA ARG A 60 -2.30 -11.47 4.29
C ARG A 60 -0.79 -11.48 4.48
N THR A 61 -0.06 -10.65 3.76
CA THR A 61 1.39 -10.55 3.86
C THR A 61 1.82 -10.01 5.21
N LEU A 62 1.22 -8.91 5.66
CA LEU A 62 1.54 -8.30 6.96
C LEU A 62 1.18 -9.22 8.12
N LEU A 63 0.01 -9.87 8.07
CA LEU A 63 -0.37 -10.89 9.05
C LEU A 63 0.61 -12.07 9.07
N GLY A 64 1.05 -12.53 7.90
CA GLY A 64 2.06 -13.59 7.80
C GLY A 64 3.37 -13.21 8.48
N ILE A 65 3.82 -11.96 8.32
CA ILE A 65 5.02 -11.46 9.00
C ILE A 65 4.77 -11.30 10.50
N ASP A 66 3.62 -10.79 10.91
CA ASP A 66 3.27 -10.63 12.32
C ASP A 66 3.24 -11.96 13.06
N VAL A 67 2.59 -12.97 12.48
CA VAL A 67 2.56 -14.35 13.03
C VAL A 67 3.94 -14.95 13.08
N LEU A 68 4.76 -14.73 12.05
CA LEU A 68 6.14 -15.21 12.02
C LEU A 68 6.96 -14.56 13.15
N LEU A 69 6.88 -13.24 13.33
CA LEU A 69 7.58 -12.55 14.42
C LEU A 69 7.08 -13.03 15.78
N ALA A 70 5.77 -13.23 15.97
CA ALA A 70 5.20 -13.76 17.19
C ALA A 70 5.71 -15.19 17.49
N SER A 71 5.84 -16.04 16.48
CA SER A 71 6.33 -17.43 16.66
C SER A 71 7.80 -17.53 17.06
N LEU A 72 8.58 -16.46 16.91
CA LEU A 72 9.96 -16.42 17.40
C LEU A 72 10.01 -16.53 18.92
N GLU A 73 9.02 -16.04 19.64
CA GLU A 73 8.96 -16.15 21.11
C GLU A 73 9.01 -17.61 21.56
N GLU A 74 8.16 -18.46 20.99
CA GLU A 74 8.14 -19.89 21.29
C GLU A 74 9.42 -20.61 20.82
N SER A 75 9.90 -20.25 19.61
CA SER A 75 11.12 -20.85 19.04
C SER A 75 12.37 -20.52 19.87
N LEU A 76 12.46 -19.32 20.43
CA LEU A 76 13.53 -18.91 21.32
C LEU A 76 13.42 -19.60 22.68
N ALA A 77 12.22 -19.67 23.26
CA ALA A 77 11.99 -20.35 24.54
C ALA A 77 12.39 -21.84 24.49
N LEU A 78 12.16 -22.52 23.39
CA LEU A 78 12.61 -23.91 23.19
C LEU A 78 14.14 -24.04 23.13
N SER A 79 14.83 -23.00 22.63
CA SER A 79 16.30 -22.96 22.59
C SER A 79 16.92 -22.67 23.95
N GLU A 80 16.24 -21.91 24.80
CA GLU A 80 16.70 -21.50 26.13
C GLU A 80 16.61 -22.62 27.19
N GLN A 81 15.83 -23.70 26.93
CA GLN A 81 15.64 -24.80 27.90
C GLN A 81 16.94 -25.49 28.32
N HIS A 82 18.05 -25.23 27.66
CA HIS A 82 19.37 -25.82 27.96
C HIS A 82 20.41 -24.79 28.45
N LEU A 83 20.12 -23.50 28.41
CA LEU A 83 21.04 -22.42 28.79
C LEU A 83 20.21 -21.29 29.43
N ASP A 84 20.62 -20.81 30.59
CA ASP A 84 20.00 -19.69 31.33
C ASP A 84 20.08 -18.34 30.57
N THR A 85 20.63 -18.31 29.35
CA THR A 85 20.83 -17.12 28.52
C THR A 85 20.62 -17.40 27.06
N LEU A 86 20.14 -16.41 26.30
CA LEU A 86 19.95 -16.49 24.84
C LEU A 86 21.28 -16.82 24.14
N ASP A 87 21.38 -17.99 23.50
CA ASP A 87 22.49 -18.31 22.60
C ASP A 87 22.36 -17.51 21.31
N THR A 88 23.13 -16.43 21.22
CA THR A 88 23.08 -15.50 20.06
C THR A 88 23.53 -16.15 18.76
N ALA A 89 24.41 -17.16 18.81
CA ALA A 89 24.86 -17.88 17.61
C ALA A 89 23.76 -18.81 17.08
N GLN A 90 23.08 -19.53 17.96
CA GLN A 90 21.95 -20.40 17.60
C GLN A 90 20.76 -19.57 17.13
N ALA A 91 20.43 -18.47 17.83
CA ALA A 91 19.39 -17.53 17.42
C ALA A 91 19.68 -16.97 16.02
N SER A 92 20.91 -16.54 15.75
CA SER A 92 21.30 -16.03 14.43
C SER A 92 21.21 -17.10 13.33
N ALA A 93 21.54 -18.35 13.62
CA ALA A 93 21.39 -19.47 12.67
C ALA A 93 19.90 -19.75 12.36
N MET A 94 19.04 -19.72 13.39
CA MET A 94 17.60 -19.86 13.25
C MET A 94 17.02 -18.73 12.38
N LEU A 95 17.36 -17.47 12.66
CA LEU A 95 16.90 -16.32 11.88
C LEU A 95 17.33 -16.42 10.41
N ARG A 96 18.57 -16.88 10.13
CA ARG A 96 19.03 -17.14 8.76
C ARG A 96 18.17 -18.19 8.05
N SER A 97 17.85 -19.28 8.74
CA SER A 97 17.00 -20.35 8.18
C SER A 97 15.60 -19.83 7.82
N ILE A 98 15.02 -18.97 8.66
CA ILE A 98 13.71 -18.38 8.42
C ILE A 98 13.74 -17.44 7.21
N VAL A 99 14.70 -16.53 7.14
CA VAL A 99 14.86 -15.62 5.98
C VAL A 99 15.10 -16.40 4.70
N GLY A 100 15.91 -17.45 4.72
CA GLY A 100 16.17 -18.29 3.53
C GLY A 100 14.93 -19.01 2.99
N ARG A 101 13.86 -19.13 3.77
CA ARG A 101 12.58 -19.76 3.36
C ARG A 101 11.49 -18.73 3.05
N ASN A 102 11.72 -17.45 3.33
CA ASN A 102 10.71 -16.41 3.19
C ASN A 102 11.22 -15.29 2.28
N LEU A 103 10.74 -15.28 1.04
CA LEU A 103 11.14 -14.32 0.01
C LEU A 103 10.73 -12.88 0.31
N MET A 104 9.80 -12.67 1.24
CA MET A 104 9.36 -11.33 1.64
C MET A 104 10.32 -10.66 2.61
N LEU A 105 11.13 -11.46 3.30
CA LEU A 105 12.05 -10.96 4.32
C LEU A 105 13.45 -10.82 3.73
N ARG A 106 13.98 -9.61 3.81
CA ARG A 106 15.38 -9.38 3.49
C ARG A 106 16.29 -9.73 4.66
N ARG A 107 15.86 -9.38 5.87
CA ARG A 107 16.60 -9.59 7.10
C ARG A 107 15.66 -9.76 8.29
N LEU A 108 16.11 -10.53 9.27
CA LEU A 108 15.53 -10.61 10.62
C LEU A 108 16.62 -10.28 11.65
N ALA A 109 16.24 -9.59 12.72
CA ALA A 109 17.11 -9.31 13.85
C ALA A 109 16.32 -9.32 15.16
N LEU A 110 17.04 -9.59 16.25
CA LEU A 110 16.58 -9.38 17.62
C LEU A 110 17.37 -8.24 18.22
N LEU A 111 16.68 -7.30 18.84
CA LEU A 111 17.25 -6.13 19.47
C LEU A 111 16.93 -6.13 20.96
N ASP A 112 17.87 -5.65 21.78
CA ASP A 112 17.64 -5.39 23.21
C ASP A 112 16.85 -4.09 23.44
N ALA A 113 16.60 -3.77 24.69
CA ALA A 113 15.91 -2.54 25.09
C ALA A 113 16.65 -1.25 24.74
N GLN A 114 17.93 -1.33 24.41
CA GLN A 114 18.81 -0.24 24.01
C GLN A 114 19.04 -0.18 22.50
N SER A 115 18.29 -0.99 21.72
CA SER A 115 18.43 -1.10 20.26
C SER A 115 19.74 -1.74 19.78
N HIS A 116 20.48 -2.44 20.67
CA HIS A 116 21.64 -3.22 20.23
C HIS A 116 21.18 -4.55 19.63
N VAL A 117 21.89 -4.98 18.60
CA VAL A 117 21.62 -6.26 17.95
C VAL A 117 22.11 -7.41 18.79
N LEU A 118 21.19 -8.25 19.27
CA LEU A 118 21.49 -9.49 19.98
C LEU A 118 21.78 -10.63 19.01
N ALA A 119 20.95 -10.77 17.97
CA ALA A 119 21.09 -11.78 16.95
C ALA A 119 20.56 -11.24 15.60
N ALA A 120 21.16 -11.69 14.49
CA ALA A 120 20.70 -11.28 13.17
C ALA A 120 20.89 -12.40 12.13
N SER A 121 20.03 -12.39 11.12
CA SER A 121 20.10 -13.34 9.99
C SER A 121 21.27 -13.04 9.05
N SER A 122 21.85 -11.85 9.07
CA SER A 122 23.02 -11.47 8.26
C SER A 122 23.98 -10.61 9.08
N PHE A 123 25.26 -10.60 8.65
CA PHE A 123 26.32 -9.80 9.27
C PHE A 123 26.35 -8.33 8.80
N SER A 124 25.54 -7.96 7.80
CA SER A 124 25.49 -6.58 7.32
C SER A 124 24.82 -5.67 8.36
N THR A 125 25.31 -4.46 8.45
CA THR A 125 24.78 -3.45 9.39
C THR A 125 23.31 -3.18 9.10
N ILE A 126 22.48 -3.17 10.12
CA ILE A 126 21.09 -2.73 10.02
C ILE A 126 21.10 -1.21 9.82
N PRO A 127 20.38 -0.67 8.83
CA PRO A 127 20.23 0.77 8.70
C PRO A 127 19.69 1.40 10.00
N ALA A 128 20.04 2.65 10.25
CA ALA A 128 19.55 3.35 11.43
C ALA A 128 18.02 3.35 11.45
N LEU A 129 17.44 2.88 12.54
CA LEU A 129 16.00 2.91 12.74
C LEU A 129 15.53 4.36 12.92
N PRO A 130 14.34 4.74 12.40
CA PRO A 130 13.75 6.04 12.71
C PRO A 130 13.62 6.25 14.23
N ASP A 131 14.00 7.43 14.72
CA ASP A 131 14.13 7.74 16.15
C ASP A 131 12.87 7.42 16.97
N ASP A 132 11.69 7.70 16.41
CA ASP A 132 10.41 7.45 17.06
C ASP A 132 9.93 5.99 16.94
N PHE A 133 10.47 5.23 15.99
CA PHE A 133 9.99 3.88 15.69
C PHE A 133 10.32 2.89 16.81
N PHE A 134 11.58 2.84 17.24
CA PHE A 134 12.01 1.96 18.29
C PHE A 134 11.30 2.25 19.62
N THR A 135 11.14 3.53 19.97
CA THR A 135 10.40 3.96 21.16
C THR A 135 8.95 3.46 21.15
N ARG A 136 8.28 3.52 19.99
CA ARG A 136 6.89 3.03 19.83
C ARG A 136 6.78 1.52 19.96
N VAL A 137 7.76 0.77 19.44
CA VAL A 137 7.79 -0.70 19.54
C VAL A 137 8.09 -1.15 20.95
N SER A 138 9.01 -0.47 21.65
CA SER A 138 9.45 -0.81 23.01
C SER A 138 8.51 -0.34 24.11
N ALA A 139 7.41 0.37 23.74
CA ALA A 139 6.45 0.84 24.73
C ALA A 139 5.85 -0.33 25.52
N PRO A 140 5.70 -0.20 26.86
CA PRO A 140 5.11 -1.23 27.69
C PRO A 140 3.71 -1.64 27.20
N GLN A 141 3.44 -2.94 27.19
CA GLN A 141 2.14 -3.54 26.80
C GLN A 141 1.76 -3.42 25.30
N VAL A 142 2.70 -3.06 24.43
CA VAL A 142 2.47 -3.03 22.99
C VAL A 142 3.07 -4.29 22.37
N PHE A 143 2.21 -5.24 22.02
CA PHE A 143 2.59 -6.50 21.34
C PHE A 143 2.11 -6.55 19.91
N ASP A 144 1.66 -5.41 19.36
CA ASP A 144 1.20 -5.31 17.99
C ASP A 144 2.36 -5.09 17.02
N LEU A 145 2.18 -5.55 15.79
CA LEU A 145 3.11 -5.24 14.71
C LEU A 145 3.17 -3.72 14.47
N LYS A 146 4.34 -3.16 14.45
CA LYS A 146 4.59 -1.76 14.10
C LYS A 146 5.38 -1.68 12.80
N ILE A 147 4.99 -0.76 11.94
CA ILE A 147 5.64 -0.52 10.65
C ILE A 147 6.40 0.80 10.72
N SER A 148 7.66 0.84 10.26
CA SER A 148 8.48 2.06 10.24
C SER A 148 8.08 3.00 9.09
N ALA A 149 8.61 4.22 9.09
CA ALA A 149 8.75 4.99 7.85
C ALA A 149 9.74 4.27 6.91
N PRO A 150 9.67 4.49 5.58
CA PRO A 150 10.69 3.99 4.66
C PRO A 150 12.06 4.56 5.02
N VAL A 151 13.06 3.68 5.04
CA VAL A 151 14.46 4.03 5.28
C VAL A 151 15.26 3.68 4.04
N ARG A 152 16.14 4.59 3.62
CA ARG A 152 17.05 4.34 2.50
C ARG A 152 18.26 3.56 2.99
N GLU A 153 18.55 2.43 2.36
CA GLU A 153 19.75 1.68 2.65
C GLU A 153 20.93 2.25 1.86
N ASN A 154 21.99 2.62 2.57
CA ASN A 154 23.16 3.28 1.97
C ASN A 154 23.95 2.39 1.00
N SER A 155 23.79 1.06 1.06
CA SER A 155 24.59 0.14 0.25
C SER A 155 24.08 -0.01 -1.18
N ASN A 156 22.76 0.01 -1.41
CA ASN A 156 22.13 -0.34 -2.69
C ASN A 156 21.14 0.71 -3.21
N ASP A 157 21.00 1.83 -2.52
CA ASP A 157 20.01 2.87 -2.86
C ASP A 157 18.54 2.39 -2.81
N GLU A 158 18.30 1.27 -2.12
CA GLU A 158 16.98 0.68 -1.97
C GLU A 158 16.28 1.21 -0.73
N HIS A 159 14.94 1.29 -0.81
CA HIS A 159 14.13 1.65 0.35
C HIS A 159 13.59 0.39 1.02
N VAL A 160 13.70 0.38 2.36
CA VAL A 160 13.22 -0.70 3.21
C VAL A 160 12.21 -0.18 4.22
N LEU A 161 11.29 -1.04 4.63
CA LEU A 161 10.42 -0.86 5.77
C LEU A 161 10.82 -1.85 6.85
N PHE A 162 10.85 -1.38 8.08
CA PHE A 162 10.99 -2.24 9.24
C PHE A 162 9.61 -2.56 9.81
N LEU A 163 9.37 -3.84 10.00
CA LEU A 163 8.22 -4.37 10.72
C LEU A 163 8.73 -4.94 12.03
N ALA A 164 8.24 -4.46 13.15
CA ALA A 164 8.76 -4.87 14.44
C ALA A 164 7.65 -5.23 15.42
N ARG A 165 7.97 -6.19 16.29
CA ARG A 165 7.10 -6.65 17.36
C ARG A 165 7.93 -6.87 18.63
N GLN A 166 7.39 -6.47 19.79
CA GLN A 166 7.97 -6.81 21.07
C GLN A 166 7.69 -8.28 21.41
N LEU A 167 8.69 -8.99 21.87
CA LEU A 167 8.62 -10.35 22.37
C LEU A 167 9.02 -10.39 23.85
N LYS A 168 8.54 -11.41 24.55
CA LYS A 168 8.93 -11.70 25.92
C LYS A 168 9.60 -13.06 25.97
N LEU A 169 10.88 -13.09 26.34
CA LEU A 169 11.64 -14.33 26.49
C LEU A 169 11.21 -15.11 27.76
N ALA A 170 11.63 -16.36 27.88
CA ALA A 170 11.26 -17.24 28.98
C ALA A 170 11.72 -16.70 30.34
N ASP A 171 12.85 -16.02 30.38
CA ASP A 171 13.40 -15.34 31.58
C ASP A 171 12.65 -14.04 31.95
N GLY A 172 11.65 -13.64 31.13
CA GLY A 172 10.90 -12.40 31.29
C GLY A 172 11.54 -11.18 30.64
N THR A 173 12.72 -11.32 30.05
CA THR A 173 13.38 -10.25 29.28
C THR A 173 12.56 -9.86 28.05
N ARG A 174 12.52 -8.56 27.73
CA ARG A 174 11.84 -8.07 26.55
C ARG A 174 12.86 -7.77 25.47
N VAL A 175 12.59 -8.29 24.28
CA VAL A 175 13.37 -8.05 23.07
C VAL A 175 12.45 -7.58 21.95
N VAL A 176 13.02 -6.92 20.96
CA VAL A 176 12.29 -6.50 19.76
C VAL A 176 12.71 -7.38 18.60
N ALA A 177 11.76 -8.13 18.04
CA ALA A 177 11.94 -8.80 16.75
C ALA A 177 11.71 -7.80 15.63
N LEU A 178 12.68 -7.68 14.74
CA LEU A 178 12.71 -6.75 13.62
C LEU A 178 12.81 -7.51 12.30
N ALA A 179 11.84 -7.29 11.42
CA ALA A 179 11.86 -7.77 10.04
C ALA A 179 12.10 -6.60 9.09
N GLU A 180 12.99 -6.79 8.14
CA GLU A 180 13.27 -5.85 7.06
C GLU A 180 12.65 -6.34 5.77
N VAL A 181 11.84 -5.48 5.13
CA VAL A 181 11.11 -5.75 3.89
C VAL A 181 11.42 -4.65 2.88
N LEU A 182 11.71 -5.03 1.63
CA LEU A 182 11.92 -4.07 0.55
C LEU A 182 10.59 -3.40 0.16
N VAL A 183 10.59 -2.08 0.02
CA VAL A 183 9.43 -1.33 -0.48
C VAL A 183 8.99 -1.84 -1.85
N MET A 184 9.94 -2.21 -2.71
CA MET A 184 9.65 -2.77 -4.04
C MET A 184 8.84 -4.08 -3.98
N GLN A 185 9.06 -4.93 -2.95
CA GLN A 185 8.27 -6.15 -2.78
C GLN A 185 6.81 -5.84 -2.44
N LEU A 186 6.57 -4.83 -1.58
CA LEU A 186 5.21 -4.36 -1.30
C LEU A 186 4.54 -3.75 -2.54
N ASN A 187 5.29 -2.95 -3.32
CA ASN A 187 4.82 -2.43 -4.59
C ASN A 187 4.37 -3.56 -5.53
N THR A 188 5.16 -4.63 -5.64
CA THR A 188 4.83 -5.79 -6.48
C THR A 188 3.53 -6.46 -6.03
N ILE A 189 3.33 -6.62 -4.72
CA ILE A 189 2.10 -7.19 -4.16
C ILE A 189 0.89 -6.30 -4.47
N MET A 190 1.04 -4.98 -4.30
CA MET A 190 -0.05 -4.02 -4.52
C MET A 190 -0.53 -3.99 -5.96
N VAL A 191 0.34 -4.18 -6.94
CA VAL A 191 -0.02 -4.14 -8.38
C VAL A 191 -0.23 -5.53 -8.98
N GLN A 192 -0.15 -6.59 -8.20
CA GLN A 192 -0.32 -7.94 -8.70
C GLN A 192 -1.69 -8.13 -9.36
N GLY A 193 -1.67 -8.56 -10.62
CA GLY A 193 -2.88 -8.75 -11.43
C GLY A 193 -3.52 -7.44 -11.92
N ALA A 194 -2.82 -6.31 -11.82
CA ALA A 194 -3.28 -5.05 -12.39
C ALA A 194 -3.14 -5.07 -13.92
N ASP A 195 -4.26 -4.85 -14.62
CA ASP A 195 -4.30 -4.56 -16.06
C ASP A 195 -5.07 -3.24 -16.25
N ILE A 196 -4.55 -2.17 -15.65
CA ILE A 196 -5.16 -0.85 -15.67
C ILE A 196 -4.11 0.15 -16.14
N SER A 197 -4.34 0.73 -17.32
CA SER A 197 -3.45 1.77 -17.86
C SER A 197 -3.51 3.02 -16.99
N GLY A 198 -2.33 3.59 -16.68
CA GLY A 198 -2.21 4.79 -15.85
C GLY A 198 -2.55 4.57 -14.37
N LEU A 199 -2.55 3.32 -13.90
CA LEU A 199 -2.81 3.01 -12.50
C LEU A 199 -1.73 3.61 -11.59
N GLU A 200 -2.18 4.33 -10.57
CA GLU A 200 -1.37 4.69 -9.40
C GLU A 200 -1.89 3.97 -8.17
N VAL A 201 -0.97 3.39 -7.40
CA VAL A 201 -1.29 2.71 -6.13
C VAL A 201 -0.37 3.26 -5.05
N THR A 202 -0.92 3.65 -3.91
CA THR A 202 -0.15 4.11 -2.75
C THR A 202 -0.53 3.33 -1.50
N LEU A 203 0.46 3.08 -0.66
CA LEU A 203 0.29 2.64 0.72
C LEU A 203 0.71 3.81 1.61
N GLU A 204 -0.23 4.31 2.38
CA GLU A 204 -0.04 5.49 3.21
C GLU A 204 -0.39 5.19 4.67
N ARG A 205 0.30 5.85 5.59
CA ARG A 205 -0.16 5.91 6.97
C ARG A 205 -1.39 6.80 7.11
N SER A 206 -2.10 6.69 8.23
CA SER A 206 -3.26 7.52 8.54
C SER A 206 -2.99 9.03 8.53
N ASN A 207 -1.73 9.44 8.73
CA ASN A 207 -1.30 10.84 8.65
C ASN A 207 -0.94 11.30 7.22
N GLY A 208 -1.07 10.43 6.21
CA GLY A 208 -0.73 10.72 4.82
C GLY A 208 0.75 10.48 4.46
N GLN A 209 1.55 9.87 5.34
CA GLN A 209 2.93 9.52 5.01
C GLN A 209 2.99 8.36 4.03
N LEU A 210 3.66 8.56 2.88
CA LEU A 210 3.83 7.53 1.86
C LEU A 210 4.82 6.45 2.31
N LEU A 211 4.36 5.21 2.37
CA LEU A 211 5.19 4.04 2.72
C LEU A 211 5.66 3.28 1.49
N ALA A 212 4.80 3.14 0.49
CA ALA A 212 5.07 2.46 -0.77
C ALA A 212 4.18 3.05 -1.87
N GLY A 213 4.59 2.95 -3.14
CA GLY A 213 3.78 3.46 -4.25
C GLY A 213 4.28 3.02 -5.62
N MET A 214 3.32 2.91 -6.55
CA MET A 214 3.58 2.60 -7.94
C MET A 214 2.80 3.61 -8.83
N PRO A 215 3.44 4.26 -9.82
CA PRO A 215 4.86 4.14 -10.20
C PRO A 215 5.80 4.58 -9.08
N ALA A 216 6.96 3.93 -8.99
CA ALA A 216 7.93 4.23 -7.95
C ALA A 216 8.42 5.68 -8.04
N GLN A 217 8.31 6.40 -6.93
CA GLN A 217 8.79 7.78 -6.79
C GLN A 217 9.61 7.91 -5.50
N ASP A 218 10.88 7.54 -5.57
CA ASP A 218 11.78 7.47 -4.40
C ASP A 218 11.87 8.78 -3.61
N LYS A 219 11.71 9.92 -4.28
CA LYS A 219 11.73 11.24 -3.64
C LYS A 219 10.52 11.51 -2.75
N LEU A 220 9.41 10.82 -3.00
CA LEU A 220 8.18 10.97 -2.21
C LEU A 220 8.09 9.97 -1.06
N LEU A 221 8.86 8.89 -1.09
CA LEU A 221 8.85 7.89 -0.03
C LEU A 221 9.20 8.52 1.33
N GLY A 222 8.38 8.23 2.33
CA GLY A 222 8.52 8.78 3.67
C GLY A 222 8.02 10.21 3.85
N THR A 223 7.66 10.92 2.76
CA THR A 223 7.11 12.27 2.86
C THR A 223 5.60 12.25 3.14
N LEU A 224 5.07 13.36 3.66
CA LEU A 224 3.64 13.56 3.82
C LEU A 224 3.05 14.01 2.48
N LEU A 225 2.12 13.22 1.94
CA LEU A 225 1.38 13.63 0.75
C LEU A 225 0.32 14.67 1.13
N GLN A 226 0.08 15.59 0.18
CA GLN A 226 -0.93 16.65 0.38
C GLN A 226 -2.32 15.99 0.56
N HIS A 227 -3.07 16.47 1.54
CA HIS A 227 -4.41 16.04 1.90
C HIS A 227 -4.47 14.58 2.38
N ALA A 228 -4.61 14.39 3.69
CA ALA A 228 -4.89 13.08 4.27
C ALA A 228 -6.14 12.46 3.62
N LEU A 229 -6.08 11.17 3.31
CA LEU A 229 -7.23 10.45 2.79
C LEU A 229 -8.24 10.23 3.93
N PRO A 230 -9.55 10.33 3.67
CA PRO A 230 -10.54 9.99 4.65
C PRO A 230 -10.37 8.52 5.06
N GLN A 231 -10.36 8.28 6.37
CA GLN A 231 -10.36 6.94 6.91
C GLN A 231 -11.77 6.34 6.75
N GLY A 232 -11.86 5.15 6.20
CA GLY A 232 -13.11 4.43 6.08
C GLY A 232 -13.25 3.58 4.83
N LEU A 233 -14.44 3.11 4.63
CA LEU A 233 -14.86 2.19 3.57
C LEU A 233 -14.59 2.73 2.15
N LEU A 234 -14.47 1.78 1.22
CA LEU A 234 -14.40 1.96 -0.23
C LEU A 234 -15.20 3.17 -0.71
N ASP A 235 -14.52 4.30 -0.85
CA ASP A 235 -15.08 5.49 -1.46
C ASP A 235 -14.30 5.76 -2.75
N THR A 236 -14.98 5.69 -3.89
CA THR A 236 -14.39 6.02 -5.18
C THR A 236 -14.86 7.41 -5.58
N GLN A 237 -13.93 8.34 -5.63
CA GLN A 237 -14.21 9.73 -5.96
C GLN A 237 -13.28 10.25 -7.05
N SER A 238 -13.77 11.21 -7.83
CA SER A 238 -12.93 11.98 -8.74
C SER A 238 -12.09 12.97 -7.93
N ARG A 239 -10.78 12.76 -7.87
CA ARG A 239 -9.80 13.55 -7.12
C ARG A 239 -8.47 13.59 -7.86
N PRO A 240 -7.56 14.52 -7.53
CA PRO A 240 -6.19 14.43 -8.00
C PRO A 240 -5.53 13.13 -7.55
N ALA A 241 -4.85 12.45 -8.48
CA ALA A 241 -4.03 11.27 -8.20
C ALA A 241 -2.92 11.61 -7.20
N ARG A 242 -2.57 10.65 -6.36
CA ARG A 242 -1.72 10.88 -5.18
C ARG A 242 -0.27 11.20 -5.53
N LEU A 243 0.25 10.59 -6.60
CA LEU A 243 1.65 10.72 -7.00
C LEU A 243 1.84 11.78 -8.09
N THR A 244 0.94 11.85 -9.06
CA THR A 244 1.08 12.74 -10.21
C THR A 244 0.24 14.01 -10.12
N GLY A 245 -0.80 14.03 -9.27
CA GLY A 245 -1.74 15.16 -9.17
C GLY A 245 -2.70 15.27 -10.34
N GLN A 246 -2.68 14.35 -11.31
CA GLN A 246 -3.61 14.34 -12.45
C GLN A 246 -5.02 13.98 -12.00
N PRO A 247 -6.07 14.51 -12.67
CA PRO A 247 -7.44 14.09 -12.39
C PRO A 247 -7.61 12.58 -12.55
N ALA A 248 -8.09 11.90 -11.52
CA ALA A 248 -8.25 10.44 -11.51
C ALA A 248 -9.47 10.01 -10.68
N LEU A 249 -9.91 8.78 -10.91
CA LEU A 249 -10.81 8.09 -9.99
C LEU A 249 -9.96 7.45 -8.88
N VAL A 250 -10.15 7.89 -7.65
CA VAL A 250 -9.39 7.44 -6.49
C VAL A 250 -10.29 6.60 -5.60
N SER A 251 -9.88 5.36 -5.38
CA SER A 251 -10.51 4.43 -4.43
C SER A 251 -9.59 4.23 -3.23
N THR A 252 -10.14 4.29 -2.03
CA THR A 252 -9.37 4.16 -0.79
C THR A 252 -9.95 3.06 0.09
N GLN A 253 -9.08 2.33 0.78
CA GLN A 253 -9.47 1.32 1.75
C GLN A 253 -8.38 1.18 2.82
N SER A 254 -8.81 1.02 4.08
CA SER A 254 -7.89 0.79 5.20
C SER A 254 -7.37 -0.64 5.20
N ILE A 255 -6.10 -0.81 5.58
CA ILE A 255 -5.53 -2.10 5.95
C ILE A 255 -5.67 -2.35 7.46
N LEU A 256 -5.42 -3.57 7.92
CA LEU A 256 -5.56 -3.97 9.33
C LEU A 256 -4.47 -3.40 10.26
N TYR A 257 -3.33 -2.92 9.71
CA TYR A 257 -2.13 -2.49 10.43
C TYR A 257 -1.85 -1.00 10.28
#